data_77febfe8c5f0b64736576fd19268f03a
#
_entry.id   77febfe8c5f0b64736576fd19268f03a
#
_cell.length_a   1.000
_cell.length_b   1.000
_cell.length_c   1.000
_cell.angle_alpha   90.00
_cell.angle_beta   90.00
_cell.angle_gamma   90.00
#
_symmetry.space_group_name_H-M   'P 1'
#
loop_
_entity.id
_entity.type
_entity.pdbx_description
1 polymer ?
#
loop_
_entity_poly.entity_id
_entity_poly.type
_entity_poly.pdbx_seq_one_letter_code
_entity_poly.pdbx_strand_id
1 'polypeptide(L)'
;MRPLLGPALFTALLLAPLCAGQATGHHKKPAPPADDQSTWPLTSMTVEGNHAWTPAQILTVAGLRIGQTVSKPAFEAARQRLLDTGNFRTVGYSYEPNSAGNGYAGRLEITEEDQLYPIGFDSLPGTDSELRAVLKAKDPLFGDRVPATQPVVQRYVGYLSAFLATKGYHEKITGALASEATPELTLLFRPVIRPSIAQVKFTGDNALRQEELVSAISSVAIGTVYIVPRFQAFLENSVRPVYESRGYVRVTFPKVTTEKATDVNGIVVTVTVDEGQVYKLAAVKAPETPELVKLAALKTGEVFDFNKVAAAQQKIVTTWRRRGYMRASTSADKQIDDKTHTVILLLHVESGPRYTFRTLTVNGLDVISEPAIRKMWGMEEGHPYNVDYPTRFLKVVKEEGVLDNLGETKADTKIDEEAHVVDVTLTFKGTLSESAKKRRENDREKPLPTDNPDDSQPFPE
;
A
#
# COMPACT_ATOMS: atom_id res chain seq x y z
N MET A 1 50.25 12.86 7.37
CA MET A 1 51.64 12.42 7.09
C MET A 1 51.66 11.84 5.69
N ARG A 2 52.35 12.57 4.78
CA ARG A 2 52.82 12.11 3.45
C ARG A 2 54.14 11.35 3.67
N PRO A 3 54.62 10.49 2.75
CA PRO A 3 55.27 10.88 1.49
C PRO A 3 54.84 9.98 0.29
N LEU A 4 54.76 10.47 -0.95
CA LEU A 4 55.71 10.84 -1.98
C LEU A 4 56.68 9.71 -2.39
N LEU A 5 56.62 9.33 -3.71
CA LEU A 5 57.68 8.98 -4.67
C LEU A 5 56.98 8.35 -5.89
N GLY A 6 56.98 8.79 -7.12
CA GLY A 6 58.03 9.34 -7.94
C GLY A 6 58.29 8.42 -9.15
N PRO A 7 58.50 8.87 -10.41
CA PRO A 7 58.26 8.07 -11.61
C PRO A 7 59.56 7.40 -12.15
N ALA A 8 59.40 6.34 -12.97
CA ALA A 8 60.52 5.79 -13.76
C ALA A 8 60.14 5.72 -15.22
N LEU A 9 60.75 6.59 -16.00
CA LEU A 9 60.96 6.48 -17.45
C LEU A 9 61.81 5.23 -17.75
N PHE A 10 61.45 4.45 -18.74
CA PHE A 10 62.38 3.58 -19.45
C PHE A 10 62.20 3.77 -20.96
N THR A 11 63.16 4.47 -21.52
CA THR A 11 63.48 4.55 -22.95
C THR A 11 64.30 3.33 -23.33
N ALA A 12 63.88 2.58 -24.35
CA ALA A 12 64.76 1.64 -25.03
C ALA A 12 64.64 1.79 -26.54
N LEU A 13 65.70 2.32 -27.07
CA LEU A 13 66.08 2.40 -28.49
C LEU A 13 66.70 1.05 -28.84
N LEU A 14 66.37 0.44 -30.03
CA LEU A 14 67.37 -0.20 -30.88
C LEU A 14 66.79 -0.97 -32.09
N LEU A 15 67.23 -0.53 -33.24
CA LEU A 15 67.72 -1.23 -34.42
C LEU A 15 66.83 -2.11 -35.27
N ALA A 16 66.63 -1.62 -36.47
CA ALA A 16 66.26 -2.38 -37.67
C ALA A 16 67.40 -3.27 -38.17
N PRO A 17 67.08 -4.35 -38.88
CA PRO A 17 67.89 -4.75 -40.00
C PRO A 17 67.12 -4.60 -41.31
N LEU A 18 67.81 -4.03 -42.28
CA LEU A 18 67.50 -4.08 -43.69
C LEU A 18 67.61 -5.54 -44.18
N CYS A 19 66.53 -6.06 -44.78
CA CYS A 19 66.66 -7.18 -45.74
C CYS A 19 65.90 -6.79 -47.03
N ALA A 20 66.65 -6.60 -48.08
CA ALA A 20 66.13 -6.52 -49.43
C ALA A 20 65.68 -7.88 -49.91
N GLY A 21 64.49 -8.00 -50.52
CA GLY A 21 63.99 -9.24 -51.08
C GLY A 21 62.73 -9.09 -51.90
N GLN A 22 62.83 -8.85 -53.14
CA GLN A 22 62.00 -9.29 -54.30
C GLN A 22 60.55 -8.85 -54.35
N ALA A 23 60.28 -7.97 -55.30
CA ALA A 23 58.96 -7.61 -55.83
C ALA A 23 58.28 -8.84 -56.48
N THR A 24 57.22 -9.35 -55.85
CA THR A 24 56.20 -10.11 -56.56
C THR A 24 54.98 -9.18 -56.70
N GLY A 25 54.64 -8.91 -57.95
CA GLY A 25 53.50 -8.07 -58.32
C GLY A 25 52.19 -8.68 -57.85
N HIS A 26 51.69 -8.24 -56.73
CA HIS A 26 50.28 -8.40 -56.43
C HIS A 26 49.49 -7.30 -57.13
N HIS A 27 48.72 -7.69 -58.12
CA HIS A 27 47.66 -6.88 -58.68
C HIS A 27 46.80 -6.41 -57.50
N LYS A 28 46.99 -5.16 -57.12
CA LYS A 28 46.11 -4.42 -56.21
C LYS A 28 44.73 -4.41 -56.89
N LYS A 29 43.81 -5.28 -56.41
CA LYS A 29 42.42 -5.17 -56.78
C LYS A 29 42.04 -3.68 -56.60
N PRO A 30 41.46 -3.02 -57.60
CA PRO A 30 41.08 -1.63 -57.45
C PRO A 30 40.24 -1.52 -56.17
N ALA A 31 40.60 -0.58 -55.32
CA ALA A 31 39.73 -0.19 -54.22
C ALA A 31 38.33 0.07 -54.81
N PRO A 32 37.24 -0.41 -54.24
CA PRO A 32 35.92 -0.06 -54.72
C PRO A 32 35.87 1.48 -54.79
N PRO A 33 35.30 2.06 -55.85
CA PRO A 33 35.21 3.50 -56.00
C PRO A 33 34.62 4.05 -54.69
N ALA A 34 35.21 5.17 -54.20
CA ALA A 34 34.67 5.93 -53.07
C ALA A 34 33.19 6.13 -53.35
N ASP A 35 32.35 5.66 -52.44
CA ASP A 35 30.86 5.69 -52.48
C ASP A 35 30.37 6.88 -53.28
N ASP A 36 30.06 6.67 -54.53
CA ASP A 36 29.15 7.52 -55.25
C ASP A 36 27.85 7.33 -54.50
N GLN A 37 27.47 8.35 -53.69
CA GLN A 37 26.23 8.36 -52.91
C GLN A 37 25.07 8.40 -53.91
N SER A 38 24.85 7.32 -54.62
CA SER A 38 23.76 7.20 -55.56
C SER A 38 22.48 7.18 -54.72
N THR A 39 21.85 8.32 -54.65
CA THR A 39 20.59 8.57 -53.94
C THR A 39 19.47 8.01 -54.81
N TRP A 40 19.13 6.75 -54.61
CA TRP A 40 17.99 6.08 -55.25
C TRP A 40 16.74 6.19 -54.37
N PRO A 41 15.52 6.17 -55.01
CA PRO A 41 14.30 6.18 -54.26
C PRO A 41 14.09 4.85 -53.52
N LEU A 42 13.52 4.90 -52.30
CA LEU A 42 13.05 3.74 -51.57
C LEU A 42 11.78 3.20 -52.23
N THR A 43 11.82 2.02 -52.80
CA THR A 43 10.68 1.44 -53.55
C THR A 43 9.81 0.52 -52.69
N SER A 44 10.42 -0.14 -51.70
CA SER A 44 9.73 -0.99 -50.73
C SER A 44 10.44 -0.97 -49.38
N MET A 45 9.68 -1.25 -48.31
CA MET A 45 10.22 -1.37 -46.96
C MET A 45 9.50 -2.46 -46.21
N THR A 46 10.25 -3.42 -45.65
CA THR A 46 9.75 -4.45 -44.76
C THR A 46 10.21 -4.18 -43.32
N VAL A 47 9.39 -4.54 -42.37
CA VAL A 47 9.73 -4.48 -40.94
C VAL A 47 9.53 -5.88 -40.37
N GLU A 48 10.55 -6.42 -39.74
CA GLU A 48 10.57 -7.76 -39.16
C GLU A 48 10.86 -7.68 -37.66
N GLY A 49 10.23 -8.57 -36.87
CA GLY A 49 10.38 -8.63 -35.41
C GLY A 49 9.47 -7.70 -34.64
N ASN A 50 8.51 -7.05 -35.32
CA ASN A 50 7.49 -6.22 -34.68
C ASN A 50 6.31 -7.07 -34.17
N HIS A 51 5.84 -6.80 -32.95
CA HIS A 51 4.71 -7.45 -32.30
C HIS A 51 3.71 -6.41 -31.71
N ALA A 52 4.20 -5.45 -30.94
CA ALA A 52 3.37 -4.44 -30.29
C ALA A 52 3.01 -3.26 -31.23
N TRP A 53 3.87 -2.96 -32.20
CA TRP A 53 3.68 -1.81 -33.10
C TRP A 53 3.59 -2.27 -34.56
N THR A 54 2.75 -1.57 -35.31
CA THR A 54 2.58 -1.84 -36.76
C THR A 54 3.76 -1.33 -37.57
N PRO A 55 4.07 -1.93 -38.72
CA PRO A 55 5.10 -1.41 -39.63
C PRO A 55 4.90 0.07 -39.98
N ALA A 56 3.67 0.52 -40.17
CA ALA A 56 3.36 1.92 -40.49
C ALA A 56 3.76 2.90 -39.36
N GLN A 57 3.51 2.54 -38.10
CA GLN A 57 3.93 3.32 -36.94
C GLN A 57 5.46 3.40 -36.85
N ILE A 58 6.14 2.27 -37.03
CA ILE A 58 7.59 2.17 -36.98
C ILE A 58 8.22 3.02 -38.09
N LEU A 59 7.74 2.91 -39.33
CA LEU A 59 8.23 3.70 -40.48
C LEU A 59 7.97 5.20 -40.30
N THR A 60 6.86 5.58 -39.69
CA THR A 60 6.55 6.97 -39.35
C THR A 60 7.61 7.55 -38.42
N VAL A 61 7.99 6.83 -37.37
CA VAL A 61 9.03 7.24 -36.39
C VAL A 61 10.41 7.17 -37.01
N ALA A 62 10.70 6.13 -37.80
CA ALA A 62 11.93 6.01 -38.57
C ALA A 62 12.11 7.19 -39.55
N GLY A 63 11.03 7.86 -39.97
CA GLY A 63 11.06 8.92 -40.97
C GLY A 63 11.43 8.40 -42.35
N LEU A 64 11.09 7.16 -42.64
CA LEU A 64 11.29 6.53 -43.96
C LEU A 64 9.96 6.46 -44.70
N ARG A 65 9.96 6.94 -45.97
CA ARG A 65 8.75 6.96 -46.82
C ARG A 65 9.09 6.33 -48.17
N ILE A 66 8.16 5.54 -48.68
CA ILE A 66 8.26 5.00 -50.02
C ILE A 66 8.30 6.17 -51.01
N GLY A 67 9.18 6.13 -52.02
CA GLY A 67 9.43 7.16 -53.01
C GLY A 67 10.45 8.22 -52.59
N GLN A 68 10.84 8.30 -51.31
CA GLN A 68 11.91 9.24 -50.94
C GLN A 68 13.26 8.71 -51.36
N THR A 69 14.17 9.64 -51.75
CA THR A 69 15.55 9.32 -52.00
C THR A 69 16.27 8.99 -50.69
N VAL A 70 16.93 7.84 -50.63
CA VAL A 70 17.62 7.33 -49.43
C VAL A 70 19.10 7.06 -49.70
N SER A 71 19.88 7.14 -48.66
CA SER A 71 21.30 6.82 -48.62
C SER A 71 21.66 6.12 -47.31
N LYS A 72 22.86 5.57 -47.20
CA LYS A 72 23.31 4.93 -45.95
C LYS A 72 23.14 5.84 -44.71
N PRO A 73 23.51 7.14 -44.73
CA PRO A 73 23.23 8.05 -43.64
C PRO A 73 21.75 8.20 -43.28
N ALA A 74 20.84 8.12 -44.28
CA ALA A 74 19.40 8.18 -44.03
C ALA A 74 18.87 6.96 -43.25
N PHE A 75 19.36 5.74 -43.58
CA PHE A 75 19.02 4.52 -42.84
C PHE A 75 19.65 4.54 -41.43
N GLU A 76 20.89 5.02 -41.29
CA GLU A 76 21.52 5.14 -39.95
C GLU A 76 20.78 6.12 -39.05
N ALA A 77 20.36 7.28 -39.61
CA ALA A 77 19.53 8.23 -38.90
C ALA A 77 18.15 7.67 -38.53
N ALA A 78 17.54 6.84 -39.39
CA ALA A 78 16.30 6.15 -39.11
C ALA A 78 16.47 5.13 -37.98
N ARG A 79 17.54 4.34 -38.03
CA ARG A 79 17.92 3.41 -36.97
C ARG A 79 18.07 4.11 -35.61
N GLN A 80 18.82 5.22 -35.62
CA GLN A 80 19.06 5.98 -34.39
C GLN A 80 17.76 6.59 -33.84
N ARG A 81 16.90 7.15 -34.70
CA ARG A 81 15.58 7.65 -34.25
C ARG A 81 14.75 6.59 -33.57
N LEU A 82 14.71 5.36 -34.09
CA LEU A 82 14.00 4.24 -33.46
C LEU A 82 14.60 3.87 -32.13
N LEU A 83 15.94 3.74 -32.03
CA LEU A 83 16.62 3.44 -30.76
C LEU A 83 16.39 4.52 -29.70
N ASP A 84 16.44 5.80 -30.10
CA ASP A 84 16.22 6.94 -29.21
C ASP A 84 14.80 6.99 -28.62
N THR A 85 13.84 6.28 -29.24
CA THR A 85 12.50 6.17 -28.66
C THR A 85 12.48 5.38 -27.35
N GLY A 86 13.41 4.47 -27.14
CA GLY A 86 13.43 3.53 -26.01
C GLY A 86 12.36 2.43 -26.07
N ASN A 87 11.69 2.28 -27.22
CA ASN A 87 10.71 1.23 -27.46
C ASN A 87 11.36 -0.04 -28.05
N PHE A 88 12.57 0.11 -28.59
CA PHE A 88 13.29 -0.95 -29.26
C PHE A 88 14.64 -1.20 -28.61
N ARG A 89 14.94 -2.48 -28.34
CA ARG A 89 16.23 -2.94 -27.79
C ARG A 89 17.32 -2.94 -28.85
N THR A 90 16.98 -3.45 -30.04
CA THR A 90 17.88 -3.44 -31.19
C THR A 90 17.14 -3.05 -32.44
N VAL A 91 17.86 -2.36 -33.34
CA VAL A 91 17.39 -2.01 -34.67
C VAL A 91 18.51 -2.26 -35.65
N GLY A 92 18.32 -3.23 -36.54
CA GLY A 92 19.15 -3.50 -37.70
C GLY A 92 18.50 -2.95 -38.96
N TYR A 93 19.26 -2.71 -39.99
CA TYR A 93 18.74 -2.42 -41.31
C TYR A 93 19.61 -3.04 -42.39
N SER A 94 18.97 -3.39 -43.50
CA SER A 94 19.60 -3.74 -44.76
C SER A 94 18.85 -3.09 -45.91
N TYR A 95 19.55 -2.89 -47.02
CA TYR A 95 18.93 -2.40 -48.24
C TYR A 95 19.73 -2.90 -49.44
N GLU A 96 19.02 -3.22 -50.52
CA GLU A 96 19.60 -3.71 -51.76
C GLU A 96 18.87 -3.10 -52.95
N PRO A 97 19.52 -3.04 -54.16
CA PRO A 97 18.81 -2.64 -55.33
C PRO A 97 17.59 -3.52 -55.58
N ASN A 98 16.47 -2.90 -55.93
CA ASN A 98 15.27 -3.64 -56.27
C ASN A 98 15.50 -4.42 -57.62
N SER A 99 14.63 -5.38 -57.88
CA SER A 99 14.72 -6.22 -59.09
C SER A 99 14.63 -5.45 -60.41
N ALA A 100 14.04 -4.24 -60.40
CA ALA A 100 13.92 -3.37 -61.55
C ALA A 100 15.17 -2.45 -61.74
N GLY A 101 16.10 -2.42 -60.80
CA GLY A 101 17.31 -1.64 -60.89
C GLY A 101 17.12 -0.11 -60.83
N ASN A 102 16.00 0.35 -60.30
CA ASN A 102 15.60 1.76 -60.28
C ASN A 102 15.32 2.32 -58.88
N GLY A 103 15.70 1.59 -57.83
CA GLY A 103 15.54 2.01 -56.47
C GLY A 103 16.00 0.95 -55.45
N TYR A 104 15.83 1.25 -54.18
CA TYR A 104 16.20 0.33 -53.08
C TYR A 104 14.97 -0.36 -52.49
N ALA A 105 15.11 -1.67 -52.21
CA ALA A 105 14.27 -2.41 -51.29
C ALA A 105 14.95 -2.42 -49.92
N GLY A 106 14.33 -1.87 -48.91
CA GLY A 106 14.86 -1.80 -47.56
C GLY A 106 14.18 -2.79 -46.61
N ARG A 107 14.92 -3.17 -45.55
CA ARG A 107 14.43 -4.00 -44.46
C ARG A 107 14.89 -3.39 -43.13
N LEU A 108 13.98 -3.33 -42.15
CA LEU A 108 14.30 -3.09 -40.75
C LEU A 108 14.11 -4.38 -39.97
N GLU A 109 15.10 -4.77 -39.19
CA GLU A 109 15.06 -5.90 -38.27
C GLU A 109 15.09 -5.32 -36.86
N ILE A 110 13.96 -5.46 -36.13
CA ILE A 110 13.80 -4.84 -34.83
C ILE A 110 13.61 -5.89 -33.74
N THR A 111 14.07 -5.56 -32.53
CA THR A 111 13.69 -6.26 -31.31
C THR A 111 13.02 -5.23 -30.40
N GLU A 112 11.76 -5.45 -30.12
CA GLU A 112 11.00 -4.59 -29.21
C GLU A 112 11.40 -4.83 -27.75
N GLU A 113 11.11 -3.87 -26.86
CA GLU A 113 11.23 -4.07 -25.42
C GLU A 113 10.18 -5.11 -24.95
N ASP A 114 10.63 -6.10 -24.16
CA ASP A 114 9.80 -7.27 -23.79
C ASP A 114 8.74 -6.94 -22.78
N GLN A 115 9.02 -5.97 -21.87
CA GLN A 115 8.13 -5.63 -20.78
C GLN A 115 7.38 -4.35 -21.05
N LEU A 116 6.08 -4.47 -21.24
CA LEU A 116 5.17 -3.36 -21.44
C LEU A 116 4.24 -3.23 -20.24
N TYR A 117 4.04 -2.01 -19.77
CA TYR A 117 3.26 -1.67 -18.58
C TYR A 117 2.07 -0.80 -18.93
N PRO A 118 0.91 -0.98 -18.29
CA PRO A 118 -0.18 -0.02 -18.40
C PRO A 118 0.28 1.36 -17.88
N ILE A 119 -0.36 2.42 -18.37
CA ILE A 119 -0.09 3.79 -17.92
C ILE A 119 -1.19 4.23 -16.96
N GLY A 120 -0.77 4.92 -15.90
CA GLY A 120 -1.67 5.56 -14.94
C GLY A 120 -1.26 7.00 -14.65
N PHE A 121 -2.21 7.78 -14.13
CA PHE A 121 -1.99 9.16 -13.71
C PHE A 121 -2.52 9.34 -12.29
N ASP A 122 -1.73 9.95 -11.44
CA ASP A 122 -2.08 10.23 -10.04
C ASP A 122 -1.85 11.70 -9.72
N SER A 123 -2.86 12.33 -9.14
CA SER A 123 -2.81 13.72 -8.68
C SER A 123 -2.41 14.74 -9.78
N LEU A 124 -2.69 14.45 -11.05
CA LEU A 124 -2.50 15.37 -12.17
C LEU A 124 -3.84 16.00 -12.58
N PRO A 125 -3.86 17.28 -12.96
CA PRO A 125 -5.08 17.92 -13.49
C PRO A 125 -5.53 17.29 -14.81
N GLY A 126 -6.83 17.07 -14.96
CA GLY A 126 -7.44 16.48 -16.14
C GLY A 126 -7.95 15.04 -15.90
N THR A 127 -8.65 14.52 -16.88
CA THR A 127 -9.12 13.14 -16.86
C THR A 127 -8.08 12.20 -17.47
N ASP A 128 -8.11 10.93 -17.08
CA ASP A 128 -7.26 9.86 -17.65
C ASP A 128 -7.36 9.83 -19.19
N SER A 129 -8.58 9.94 -19.70
CA SER A 129 -8.84 9.95 -21.14
C SER A 129 -8.16 11.12 -21.85
N GLU A 130 -8.20 12.30 -21.25
CA GLU A 130 -7.60 13.52 -21.80
C GLU A 130 -6.06 13.43 -21.82
N LEU A 131 -5.45 12.95 -20.73
CA LEU A 131 -4.01 12.77 -20.63
C LEU A 131 -3.49 11.71 -21.62
N ARG A 132 -4.24 10.59 -21.77
CA ARG A 132 -3.94 9.57 -22.79
C ARG A 132 -4.07 10.12 -24.22
N ALA A 133 -5.08 10.92 -24.48
CA ALA A 133 -5.27 11.53 -25.81
C ALA A 133 -4.08 12.44 -26.19
N VAL A 134 -3.52 13.18 -25.22
CA VAL A 134 -2.32 13.99 -25.43
C VAL A 134 -1.12 13.13 -25.83
N LEU A 135 -0.87 12.04 -25.10
CA LEU A 135 0.24 11.13 -25.40
C LEU A 135 0.06 10.49 -26.79
N LYS A 136 -1.15 10.01 -27.10
CA LYS A 136 -1.49 9.41 -28.40
C LYS A 136 -1.32 10.39 -29.57
N ALA A 137 -1.66 11.66 -29.37
CA ALA A 137 -1.48 12.68 -30.40
C ALA A 137 -0.02 13.05 -30.67
N LYS A 138 0.86 12.86 -29.68
CA LYS A 138 2.28 13.25 -29.75
C LYS A 138 3.22 12.11 -30.08
N ASP A 139 2.85 10.87 -29.74
CA ASP A 139 3.70 9.69 -29.96
C ASP A 139 2.95 8.63 -30.79
N PRO A 140 3.38 8.39 -32.05
CA PRO A 140 2.81 7.33 -32.88
C PRO A 140 2.94 5.90 -32.28
N LEU A 141 3.91 5.70 -31.38
CA LEU A 141 4.15 4.41 -30.69
C LEU A 141 3.38 4.30 -29.38
N PHE A 142 2.55 5.29 -29.02
CA PHE A 142 1.72 5.20 -27.83
C PHE A 142 0.62 4.12 -27.99
N GLY A 143 0.55 3.20 -27.02
CA GLY A 143 -0.45 2.13 -26.93
C GLY A 143 -1.04 2.04 -25.52
N ASP A 144 -1.89 1.04 -25.30
CA ASP A 144 -2.49 0.77 -23.98
C ASP A 144 -1.40 0.37 -22.95
N ARG A 145 -0.32 -0.21 -23.45
CA ARG A 145 0.86 -0.58 -22.67
C ARG A 145 2.12 -0.05 -23.36
N VAL A 146 3.08 0.40 -22.56
CA VAL A 146 4.34 0.99 -23.04
C VAL A 146 5.52 0.48 -22.23
N PRO A 147 6.74 0.47 -22.77
CA PRO A 147 7.92 0.15 -21.99
C PRO A 147 8.22 1.28 -20.98
N ALA A 148 8.73 0.90 -19.81
CA ALA A 148 9.12 1.86 -18.77
C ALA A 148 10.61 2.25 -18.88
N THR A 149 11.14 2.40 -20.10
CA THR A 149 12.51 2.84 -20.34
C THR A 149 12.66 4.33 -20.05
N GLN A 150 13.87 4.75 -19.70
CA GLN A 150 14.15 6.16 -19.40
C GLN A 150 13.76 7.11 -20.53
N PRO A 151 14.06 6.83 -21.83
CA PRO A 151 13.63 7.70 -22.93
C PRO A 151 12.12 7.83 -23.05
N VAL A 152 11.36 6.73 -22.89
CA VAL A 152 9.88 6.75 -22.92
C VAL A 152 9.35 7.62 -21.78
N VAL A 153 9.82 7.38 -20.55
CA VAL A 153 9.39 8.12 -19.36
C VAL A 153 9.65 9.62 -19.52
N GLN A 154 10.86 9.98 -19.91
CA GLN A 154 11.25 11.40 -20.09
C GLN A 154 10.42 12.09 -21.19
N ARG A 155 10.20 11.40 -22.31
CA ARG A 155 9.40 11.92 -23.41
C ARG A 155 7.96 12.19 -22.97
N TYR A 156 7.33 11.24 -22.25
CA TYR A 156 5.96 11.39 -21.77
C TYR A 156 5.84 12.43 -20.65
N VAL A 157 6.80 12.52 -19.75
CA VAL A 157 6.91 13.63 -18.78
C VAL A 157 6.93 14.96 -19.51
N GLY A 158 7.71 15.08 -20.59
CA GLY A 158 7.78 16.31 -21.41
C GLY A 158 6.43 16.66 -22.05
N TYR A 159 5.75 15.70 -22.67
CA TYR A 159 4.45 15.92 -23.32
C TYR A 159 3.36 16.31 -22.31
N LEU A 160 3.30 15.60 -21.19
CA LEU A 160 2.35 15.89 -20.12
C LEU A 160 2.62 17.24 -19.48
N SER A 161 3.89 17.57 -19.17
CA SER A 161 4.25 18.87 -18.58
C SER A 161 3.87 20.02 -19.50
N ALA A 162 4.14 19.92 -20.81
CA ALA A 162 3.77 20.93 -21.77
C ALA A 162 2.25 21.13 -21.86
N PHE A 163 1.47 20.05 -21.86
CA PHE A 163 0.03 20.12 -21.86
C PHE A 163 -0.52 20.71 -20.56
N LEU A 164 -0.04 20.25 -19.41
CA LEU A 164 -0.48 20.72 -18.09
C LEU A 164 -0.15 22.20 -17.87
N ALA A 165 0.97 22.67 -18.43
CA ALA A 165 1.32 24.10 -18.42
C ALA A 165 0.27 24.97 -19.13
N THR A 166 -0.38 24.49 -20.21
CA THR A 166 -1.49 25.20 -20.88
C THR A 166 -2.73 25.33 -19.98
N LYS A 167 -2.84 24.47 -18.97
CA LYS A 167 -3.91 24.50 -17.95
C LYS A 167 -3.49 25.24 -16.66
N GLY A 168 -2.33 25.92 -16.68
CA GLY A 168 -1.81 26.66 -15.52
C GLY A 168 -1.12 25.79 -14.48
N TYR A 169 -0.84 24.51 -14.77
CA TYR A 169 -0.13 23.61 -13.88
C TYR A 169 1.36 23.54 -14.24
N HIS A 170 2.21 24.03 -13.34
CA HIS A 170 3.66 24.16 -13.55
C HIS A 170 4.50 23.29 -12.60
N GLU A 171 3.88 22.42 -11.83
CA GLU A 171 4.57 21.51 -10.92
C GLU A 171 5.38 20.47 -11.72
N LYS A 172 6.54 20.12 -11.18
CA LYS A 172 7.36 19.05 -11.77
C LYS A 172 6.67 17.71 -11.62
N ILE A 173 6.58 16.95 -12.71
CA ILE A 173 6.05 15.61 -12.72
C ILE A 173 7.14 14.56 -12.93
N THR A 174 6.90 13.35 -12.51
CA THR A 174 7.78 12.19 -12.70
C THR A 174 6.95 10.99 -13.14
N GLY A 175 7.59 10.03 -13.83
CA GLY A 175 7.01 8.73 -14.14
C GLY A 175 7.85 7.64 -13.49
N ALA A 176 7.21 6.68 -12.86
CA ALA A 176 7.86 5.53 -12.24
C ALA A 176 6.93 4.32 -12.22
N LEU A 177 7.50 3.12 -12.19
CA LEU A 177 6.73 1.90 -11.93
C LEU A 177 6.23 1.89 -10.49
N ALA A 178 4.94 1.68 -10.31
CA ALA A 178 4.29 1.60 -9.01
C ALA A 178 3.16 0.57 -9.03
N SER A 179 2.87 0.01 -7.85
CA SER A 179 1.74 -0.89 -7.61
C SER A 179 0.89 -0.26 -6.50
N GLU A 180 -0.02 0.67 -6.84
CA GLU A 180 -0.80 1.42 -5.84
C GLU A 180 -2.26 0.95 -5.72
N ALA A 181 -2.90 0.62 -6.81
CA ALA A 181 -4.32 0.23 -6.84
C ALA A 181 -4.55 -1.24 -7.22
N THR A 182 -3.62 -1.84 -7.93
CA THR A 182 -3.68 -3.23 -8.37
C THR A 182 -2.33 -3.91 -8.08
N PRO A 183 -2.25 -5.23 -7.97
CA PRO A 183 -0.98 -5.94 -7.86
C PRO A 183 -0.11 -5.82 -9.12
N GLU A 184 -0.67 -5.35 -10.25
CA GLU A 184 0.04 -5.14 -11.50
C GLU A 184 0.86 -3.85 -11.45
N LEU A 185 2.14 -3.93 -11.87
CA LEU A 185 3.00 -2.75 -12.02
C LEU A 185 2.46 -1.86 -13.14
N THR A 186 2.28 -0.59 -12.82
CA THR A 186 1.80 0.45 -13.72
C THR A 186 2.86 1.53 -13.85
N LEU A 187 3.11 2.04 -15.06
CA LEU A 187 3.92 3.25 -15.26
C LEU A 187 3.08 4.46 -14.87
N LEU A 188 3.29 4.94 -13.64
CA LEU A 188 2.48 5.97 -13.01
C LEU A 188 3.15 7.34 -13.14
N PHE A 189 2.43 8.31 -13.73
CA PHE A 189 2.84 9.72 -13.83
C PHE A 189 2.18 10.54 -12.74
N ARG A 190 2.97 11.29 -11.97
CA ARG A 190 2.52 12.04 -10.79
C ARG A 190 3.42 13.26 -10.51
N PRO A 191 2.97 14.23 -9.71
CA PRO A 191 3.84 15.29 -9.21
C PRO A 191 5.04 14.72 -8.43
N VAL A 192 6.20 15.36 -8.55
CA VAL A 192 7.40 15.03 -7.75
C VAL A 192 7.11 15.26 -6.27
N ILE A 193 6.44 16.38 -5.96
CA ILE A 193 5.92 16.68 -4.62
C ILE A 193 4.42 16.48 -4.67
N ARG A 194 3.93 15.45 -3.99
CA ARG A 194 2.49 15.21 -3.88
C ARG A 194 1.87 16.28 -2.99
N PRO A 195 0.79 16.94 -3.44
CA PRO A 195 0.15 17.96 -2.63
C PRO A 195 -0.51 17.35 -1.39
N SER A 196 -0.45 18.05 -0.26
CA SER A 196 -1.22 17.70 0.92
C SER A 196 -2.64 18.26 0.82
N ILE A 197 -3.59 17.58 1.47
CA ILE A 197 -4.97 18.03 1.55
C ILE A 197 -5.05 19.16 2.56
N ALA A 198 -5.35 20.37 2.10
CA ALA A 198 -5.55 21.53 2.96
C ALA A 198 -7.01 21.65 3.44
N GLN A 199 -7.96 21.29 2.57
CA GLN A 199 -9.39 21.41 2.86
C GLN A 199 -10.17 20.33 2.09
N VAL A 200 -11.28 19.86 2.68
CA VAL A 200 -12.28 19.03 2.01
C VAL A 200 -13.61 19.79 1.97
N LYS A 201 -14.25 19.79 0.82
CA LYS A 201 -15.60 20.37 0.61
C LYS A 201 -16.52 19.29 0.06
N PHE A 202 -17.79 19.35 0.44
CA PHE A 202 -18.82 18.47 -0.11
C PHE A 202 -19.81 19.30 -0.92
N THR A 203 -20.41 18.71 -1.95
CA THR A 203 -21.43 19.30 -2.81
C THR A 203 -22.49 18.25 -3.14
N GLY A 204 -23.77 18.64 -3.25
CA GLY A 204 -24.87 17.68 -3.43
C GLY A 204 -25.36 17.10 -2.09
N ASP A 205 -24.81 17.54 -0.98
CA ASP A 205 -25.16 17.21 0.40
C ASP A 205 -26.34 18.07 0.84
N ASN A 206 -27.53 17.53 0.84
CA ASN A 206 -28.75 18.24 1.27
C ASN A 206 -29.30 17.73 2.62
N ALA A 207 -29.03 16.45 2.92
CA ALA A 207 -29.55 15.79 4.12
C ALA A 207 -28.69 16.00 5.36
N LEU A 208 -27.38 16.23 5.17
CA LEU A 208 -26.40 16.39 6.25
C LEU A 208 -25.71 17.75 6.14
N ARG A 209 -25.34 18.31 7.31
CA ARG A 209 -24.59 19.57 7.34
C ARG A 209 -23.15 19.33 6.90
N GLN A 210 -22.61 20.25 6.11
CA GLN A 210 -21.25 20.17 5.60
C GLN A 210 -20.22 20.05 6.73
N GLU A 211 -20.43 20.75 7.86
CA GLU A 211 -19.52 20.69 9.01
C GLU A 211 -19.41 19.28 9.60
N GLU A 212 -20.49 18.53 9.56
CA GLU A 212 -20.55 17.15 10.07
C GLU A 212 -19.75 16.20 9.15
N LEU A 213 -19.91 16.34 7.83
CA LEU A 213 -19.15 15.56 6.85
C LEU A 213 -17.65 15.88 6.90
N VAL A 214 -17.32 17.18 6.98
CA VAL A 214 -15.93 17.63 7.13
C VAL A 214 -15.33 17.11 8.43
N SER A 215 -16.06 17.18 9.55
CA SER A 215 -15.60 16.64 10.83
C SER A 215 -15.30 15.14 10.78
N ALA A 216 -16.12 14.38 10.07
CA ALA A 216 -15.94 12.93 9.94
C ALA A 216 -14.64 12.53 9.22
N ILE A 217 -14.17 13.35 8.28
CA ILE A 217 -12.98 13.04 7.48
C ILE A 217 -11.73 13.83 7.88
N SER A 218 -11.87 14.94 8.59
CA SER A 218 -10.78 15.88 8.87
C SER A 218 -9.57 15.22 9.55
N SER A 219 -9.81 14.40 10.56
CA SER A 219 -8.75 13.76 11.36
C SER A 219 -7.88 12.77 10.57
N VAL A 220 -8.41 12.22 9.48
CA VAL A 220 -7.71 11.21 8.66
C VAL A 220 -7.21 11.78 7.33
N ALA A 221 -7.80 12.86 6.81
CA ALA A 221 -7.50 13.39 5.49
C ALA A 221 -6.66 14.67 5.51
N ILE A 222 -7.01 15.66 6.35
CA ILE A 222 -6.35 16.97 6.35
C ILE A 222 -4.88 16.85 6.77
N GLY A 223 -3.99 17.51 6.02
CA GLY A 223 -2.54 17.45 6.20
C GLY A 223 -1.87 16.22 5.60
N THR A 224 -2.64 15.21 5.17
CA THR A 224 -2.07 14.02 4.51
C THR A 224 -1.82 14.28 3.02
N VAL A 225 -0.89 13.52 2.44
CA VAL A 225 -0.66 13.55 1.00
C VAL A 225 -1.90 13.01 0.29
N TYR A 226 -2.38 13.74 -0.73
CA TYR A 226 -3.49 13.30 -1.56
C TYR A 226 -3.08 12.14 -2.46
N ILE A 227 -3.74 11.01 -2.27
CA ILE A 227 -3.61 9.79 -3.09
C ILE A 227 -5.02 9.29 -3.34
N VAL A 228 -5.43 9.22 -4.61
CA VAL A 228 -6.83 8.92 -5.00
C VAL A 228 -7.40 7.67 -4.31
N PRO A 229 -6.77 6.48 -4.36
CA PRO A 229 -7.32 5.29 -3.69
C PRO A 229 -7.45 5.44 -2.18
N ARG A 230 -6.49 6.12 -1.54
CA ARG A 230 -6.52 6.38 -0.10
C ARG A 230 -7.65 7.34 0.26
N PHE A 231 -7.83 8.39 -0.53
CA PHE A 231 -8.90 9.36 -0.28
C PHE A 231 -10.28 8.73 -0.48
N GLN A 232 -10.46 7.87 -1.49
CA GLN A 232 -11.67 7.07 -1.66
C GLN A 232 -11.93 6.18 -0.44
N ALA A 233 -10.90 5.51 0.09
CA ALA A 233 -11.03 4.73 1.31
C ALA A 233 -11.44 5.59 2.53
N PHE A 234 -10.99 6.85 2.63
CA PHE A 234 -11.45 7.76 3.67
C PHE A 234 -12.94 8.10 3.50
N LEU A 235 -13.42 8.33 2.28
CA LEU A 235 -14.85 8.55 2.03
C LEU A 235 -15.69 7.33 2.44
N GLU A 236 -15.27 6.13 2.05
CA GLU A 236 -15.99 4.88 2.37
C GLU A 236 -15.98 4.57 3.86
N ASN A 237 -14.86 4.78 4.55
CA ASN A 237 -14.71 4.37 5.95
C ASN A 237 -15.12 5.45 6.96
N SER A 238 -15.11 6.73 6.58
CA SER A 238 -15.39 7.83 7.51
C SER A 238 -16.67 8.60 7.17
N VAL A 239 -16.96 8.83 5.89
CA VAL A 239 -18.12 9.66 5.46
C VAL A 239 -19.35 8.79 5.22
N ARG A 240 -19.23 7.65 4.51
CA ARG A 240 -20.34 6.73 4.25
C ARG A 240 -21.08 6.31 5.54
N PRO A 241 -20.41 5.93 6.65
CA PRO A 241 -21.11 5.55 7.89
C PRO A 241 -21.99 6.67 8.48
N VAL A 242 -21.62 7.94 8.25
CA VAL A 242 -22.44 9.10 8.72
C VAL A 242 -23.78 9.12 7.97
N TYR A 243 -23.76 8.89 6.66
CA TYR A 243 -24.97 8.76 5.85
C TYR A 243 -25.78 7.51 6.19
N GLU A 244 -25.11 6.37 6.33
CA GLU A 244 -25.75 5.10 6.67
C GLU A 244 -26.37 5.11 8.08
N SER A 245 -25.86 5.93 9.00
CA SER A 245 -26.49 6.12 10.32
C SER A 245 -27.85 6.84 10.26
N ARG A 246 -28.17 7.43 9.11
CA ARG A 246 -29.44 8.12 8.84
C ARG A 246 -30.26 7.46 7.73
N GLY A 247 -29.90 6.25 7.36
CA GLY A 247 -30.64 5.43 6.40
C GLY A 247 -30.27 5.62 4.94
N TYR A 248 -29.29 6.44 4.60
CA TYR A 248 -28.82 6.64 3.23
C TYR A 248 -27.84 5.56 2.81
N VAL A 249 -28.32 4.32 2.68
CA VAL A 249 -27.46 3.14 2.42
C VAL A 249 -26.93 3.06 0.97
N ARG A 250 -27.45 3.88 0.07
CA ARG A 250 -27.04 3.98 -1.34
C ARG A 250 -26.20 5.20 -1.65
N VAL A 251 -25.73 5.91 -0.63
CA VAL A 251 -24.85 7.07 -0.85
C VAL A 251 -23.65 6.69 -1.70
N THR A 252 -23.34 7.54 -2.68
CA THR A 252 -22.18 7.40 -3.57
C THR A 252 -21.41 8.71 -3.68
N PHE A 253 -20.14 8.60 -4.08
CA PHE A 253 -19.25 9.74 -4.29
C PHE A 253 -18.80 9.77 -5.76
N PRO A 254 -19.69 10.13 -6.70
CA PRO A 254 -19.46 9.94 -8.13
C PRO A 254 -18.34 10.79 -8.70
N LYS A 255 -17.99 11.90 -8.05
CA LYS A 255 -16.97 12.81 -8.55
C LYS A 255 -16.15 13.40 -7.40
N VAL A 256 -14.84 13.35 -7.57
CA VAL A 256 -13.87 14.04 -6.70
C VAL A 256 -13.00 14.93 -7.58
N THR A 257 -12.90 16.20 -7.24
CA THR A 257 -12.05 17.17 -7.95
C THR A 257 -11.08 17.83 -6.99
N THR A 258 -9.95 18.27 -7.51
CA THR A 258 -8.92 18.94 -6.72
C THR A 258 -8.59 20.28 -7.35
N GLU A 259 -8.38 21.29 -6.51
CA GLU A 259 -7.90 22.61 -6.92
C GLU A 259 -6.82 23.09 -5.94
N LYS A 260 -5.93 23.97 -6.37
CA LYS A 260 -4.91 24.55 -5.49
C LYS A 260 -5.58 25.44 -4.46
N ALA A 261 -5.22 25.28 -3.18
CA ALA A 261 -5.69 26.17 -2.13
C ALA A 261 -5.08 27.56 -2.30
N THR A 262 -5.88 28.62 -2.05
CA THR A 262 -5.42 30.00 -2.23
C THR A 262 -4.67 30.53 -1.01
N ASP A 263 -5.10 30.13 0.20
CA ASP A 263 -4.65 30.74 1.45
C ASP A 263 -3.63 29.91 2.21
N VAL A 264 -3.46 28.64 1.81
CA VAL A 264 -2.57 27.68 2.48
C VAL A 264 -1.87 26.79 1.45
N ASN A 265 -0.71 26.27 1.81
CA ASN A 265 -0.02 25.32 0.94
C ASN A 265 -0.76 23.98 0.92
N GLY A 266 -1.21 23.55 -0.26
CA GLY A 266 -1.94 22.31 -0.43
C GLY A 266 -3.05 22.41 -1.47
N ILE A 267 -3.98 21.46 -1.41
CA ILE A 267 -5.14 21.41 -2.30
C ILE A 267 -6.45 21.39 -1.52
N VAL A 268 -7.49 21.94 -2.15
CA VAL A 268 -8.88 21.75 -1.77
C VAL A 268 -9.42 20.56 -2.54
N VAL A 269 -9.96 19.58 -1.85
CA VAL A 269 -10.62 18.42 -2.46
C VAL A 269 -12.13 18.62 -2.36
N THR A 270 -12.81 18.68 -3.51
CA THR A 270 -14.28 18.80 -3.57
C THR A 270 -14.88 17.47 -3.96
N VAL A 271 -15.76 16.95 -3.11
CA VAL A 271 -16.47 15.68 -3.26
C VAL A 271 -17.92 15.95 -3.64
N THR A 272 -18.38 15.43 -4.76
CA THR A 272 -19.81 15.42 -5.11
C THR A 272 -20.43 14.19 -4.46
N VAL A 273 -21.53 14.39 -3.75
CA VAL A 273 -22.29 13.35 -3.06
C VAL A 273 -23.61 13.12 -3.80
N ASP A 274 -23.96 11.87 -4.01
CA ASP A 274 -25.31 11.43 -4.35
C ASP A 274 -25.84 10.62 -3.18
N GLU A 275 -26.73 11.23 -2.41
CA GLU A 275 -27.24 10.69 -1.14
C GLU A 275 -28.20 9.51 -1.33
N GLY A 276 -28.92 9.51 -2.45
CA GLY A 276 -29.99 8.55 -2.72
C GLY A 276 -31.22 8.75 -1.80
N GLN A 277 -31.92 7.66 -1.48
CA GLN A 277 -33.15 7.68 -0.66
C GLN A 277 -32.89 7.11 0.73
N VAL A 278 -33.79 7.42 1.66
CA VAL A 278 -33.77 6.88 3.02
C VAL A 278 -34.37 5.47 3.07
N TYR A 279 -33.68 4.52 3.66
CA TYR A 279 -34.09 3.13 3.81
C TYR A 279 -34.49 2.79 5.23
N LYS A 280 -35.41 1.84 5.40
CA LYS A 280 -35.86 1.33 6.70
C LYS A 280 -35.39 -0.11 6.88
N LEU A 281 -35.16 -0.50 8.14
CA LEU A 281 -34.85 -1.88 8.50
C LEU A 281 -36.13 -2.75 8.44
N ALA A 282 -36.23 -3.61 7.42
CA ALA A 282 -37.39 -4.49 7.26
C ALA A 282 -37.31 -5.72 8.14
N ALA A 283 -36.15 -6.35 8.24
CA ALA A 283 -35.95 -7.55 9.04
C ALA A 283 -34.49 -7.70 9.49
N VAL A 284 -34.29 -8.42 10.59
CA VAL A 284 -32.98 -8.94 11.03
C VAL A 284 -33.07 -10.46 11.02
N LYS A 285 -32.13 -11.10 10.35
CA LYS A 285 -32.07 -12.57 10.22
C LYS A 285 -30.68 -13.07 10.65
N ALA A 286 -30.66 -14.23 11.26
CA ALA A 286 -29.44 -14.95 11.61
C ALA A 286 -29.73 -16.47 11.48
N PRO A 287 -29.68 -17.01 10.25
CA PRO A 287 -30.11 -18.39 9.99
C PRO A 287 -29.34 -19.43 10.79
N GLU A 288 -28.03 -19.25 10.92
CA GLU A 288 -27.16 -20.20 11.63
C GLU A 288 -27.24 -20.07 13.16
N THR A 289 -27.53 -18.88 13.67
CA THR A 289 -27.52 -18.57 15.09
C THR A 289 -28.70 -17.64 15.45
N PRO A 290 -29.91 -18.16 15.54
CA PRO A 290 -31.14 -17.36 15.75
C PRO A 290 -31.12 -16.48 17.00
N GLU A 291 -30.34 -16.82 18.02
CA GLU A 291 -30.18 -15.98 19.23
C GLU A 291 -29.60 -14.62 18.97
N LEU A 292 -28.84 -14.43 17.86
CA LEU A 292 -28.26 -13.13 17.49
C LEU A 292 -29.34 -12.08 17.27
N VAL A 293 -30.49 -12.44 16.71
CA VAL A 293 -31.61 -11.53 16.47
C VAL A 293 -32.10 -10.91 17.79
N LYS A 294 -32.26 -11.75 18.82
CA LYS A 294 -32.65 -11.28 20.16
C LYS A 294 -31.58 -10.44 20.82
N LEU A 295 -30.31 -10.85 20.65
CA LEU A 295 -29.18 -10.17 21.25
C LEU A 295 -28.92 -8.80 20.60
N ALA A 296 -29.07 -8.71 19.28
CA ALA A 296 -28.95 -7.47 18.52
C ALA A 296 -30.00 -6.44 18.97
N ALA A 297 -31.22 -6.88 19.29
CA ALA A 297 -32.32 -6.04 19.76
C ALA A 297 -32.63 -4.84 18.85
N LEU A 298 -32.43 -5.00 17.53
CA LEU A 298 -32.72 -3.99 16.52
C LEU A 298 -34.23 -3.96 16.22
N LYS A 299 -34.80 -2.76 16.13
CA LYS A 299 -36.22 -2.59 15.85
C LYS A 299 -36.49 -2.48 14.35
N THR A 300 -37.34 -3.34 13.84
CA THR A 300 -37.82 -3.31 12.46
C THR A 300 -38.81 -2.18 12.22
N GLY A 301 -38.89 -1.68 10.99
CA GLY A 301 -39.73 -0.54 10.61
C GLY A 301 -39.13 0.85 10.87
N GLU A 302 -38.10 0.95 11.71
CA GLU A 302 -37.35 2.20 11.91
C GLU A 302 -36.41 2.47 10.72
N VAL A 303 -35.96 3.73 10.58
CA VAL A 303 -34.89 4.11 9.64
C VAL A 303 -33.65 3.26 9.95
N PHE A 304 -33.01 2.75 8.90
CA PHE A 304 -31.77 2.01 9.04
C PHE A 304 -30.69 2.89 9.66
N ASP A 305 -30.01 2.39 10.66
CA ASP A 305 -28.99 3.13 11.42
C ASP A 305 -27.75 2.24 11.61
N PHE A 306 -26.70 2.58 10.87
CA PHE A 306 -25.43 1.88 10.92
C PHE A 306 -24.82 1.82 12.33
N ASN A 307 -24.96 2.90 13.12
CA ASN A 307 -24.41 2.94 14.48
C ASN A 307 -25.13 1.92 15.40
N LYS A 308 -26.44 1.75 15.24
CA LYS A 308 -27.19 0.73 15.97
C LYS A 308 -26.76 -0.68 15.57
N VAL A 309 -26.47 -0.88 14.28
CA VAL A 309 -25.95 -2.18 13.79
C VAL A 309 -24.57 -2.45 14.38
N ALA A 310 -23.65 -1.48 14.33
CA ALA A 310 -22.32 -1.60 14.90
C ALA A 310 -22.33 -1.88 16.40
N ALA A 311 -23.21 -1.19 17.14
CA ALA A 311 -23.41 -1.43 18.58
C ALA A 311 -23.95 -2.83 18.85
N ALA A 312 -24.87 -3.34 18.02
CA ALA A 312 -25.39 -4.69 18.10
C ALA A 312 -24.29 -5.75 17.86
N GLN A 313 -23.46 -5.53 16.84
CA GLN A 313 -22.31 -6.40 16.54
C GLN A 313 -21.33 -6.42 17.71
N GLN A 314 -20.98 -5.27 18.27
CA GLN A 314 -20.09 -5.18 19.43
C GLN A 314 -20.67 -5.93 20.65
N LYS A 315 -21.97 -5.83 20.89
CA LYS A 315 -22.66 -6.55 21.94
C LYS A 315 -22.61 -8.09 21.72
N ILE A 316 -22.77 -8.53 20.48
CA ILE A 316 -22.64 -9.93 20.08
C ILE A 316 -21.23 -10.43 20.39
N VAL A 317 -20.20 -9.76 19.87
CA VAL A 317 -18.79 -10.14 20.08
C VAL A 317 -18.47 -10.20 21.59
N THR A 318 -18.86 -9.19 22.35
CA THR A 318 -18.64 -9.15 23.81
C THR A 318 -19.31 -10.34 24.50
N THR A 319 -20.55 -10.69 24.10
CA THR A 319 -21.26 -11.82 24.67
C THR A 319 -20.58 -13.16 24.38
N TRP A 320 -20.08 -13.36 23.16
CA TRP A 320 -19.33 -14.56 22.78
C TRP A 320 -17.99 -14.66 23.52
N ARG A 321 -17.25 -13.55 23.67
CA ARG A 321 -16.00 -13.52 24.41
C ARG A 321 -16.19 -13.86 25.90
N ARG A 322 -17.33 -13.46 26.48
CA ARG A 322 -17.70 -13.86 27.86
C ARG A 322 -18.00 -15.35 27.99
N ARG A 323 -18.38 -16.01 26.89
CA ARG A 323 -18.68 -17.47 26.84
C ARG A 323 -17.42 -18.31 26.52
N GLY A 324 -16.25 -17.68 26.43
CA GLY A 324 -14.97 -18.34 26.14
C GLY A 324 -14.53 -18.28 24.68
N TYR A 325 -15.28 -17.69 23.79
CA TYR A 325 -14.91 -17.55 22.37
C TYR A 325 -14.10 -16.28 22.14
N MET A 326 -12.84 -16.30 22.57
CA MET A 326 -12.00 -15.10 22.60
C MET A 326 -11.71 -14.49 21.22
N ARG A 327 -11.72 -15.31 20.18
CA ARG A 327 -11.49 -14.91 18.79
C ARG A 327 -12.78 -14.63 18.01
N ALA A 328 -13.92 -14.59 18.70
CA ALA A 328 -15.20 -14.34 18.06
C ALA A 328 -15.19 -13.02 17.28
N SER A 329 -15.66 -13.08 16.05
CA SER A 329 -15.95 -11.97 15.16
C SER A 329 -17.40 -12.04 14.67
N THR A 330 -17.91 -10.91 14.14
CA THR A 330 -19.26 -10.86 13.58
C THR A 330 -19.26 -10.02 12.32
N SER A 331 -20.07 -10.42 11.35
CA SER A 331 -20.39 -9.64 10.17
C SER A 331 -21.89 -9.38 10.06
N ALA A 332 -22.24 -8.37 9.28
CA ALA A 332 -23.61 -7.98 9.03
C ALA A 332 -23.80 -7.62 7.56
N ASP A 333 -24.41 -8.52 6.80
CA ASP A 333 -24.65 -8.31 5.37
C ASP A 333 -25.99 -7.62 5.14
N LYS A 334 -26.01 -6.64 4.24
CA LYS A 334 -27.19 -5.84 3.89
C LYS A 334 -27.79 -6.38 2.58
N GLN A 335 -29.02 -6.90 2.63
CA GLN A 335 -29.85 -7.13 1.44
C GLN A 335 -30.77 -5.92 1.24
N ILE A 336 -30.49 -5.14 0.22
CA ILE A 336 -31.17 -3.87 -0.06
C ILE A 336 -32.21 -4.07 -1.14
N ASP A 337 -33.45 -3.67 -0.86
CA ASP A 337 -34.54 -3.61 -1.83
C ASP A 337 -34.80 -2.13 -2.19
N ASP A 338 -34.40 -1.77 -3.40
CA ASP A 338 -34.53 -0.40 -3.89
C ASP A 338 -35.96 -0.04 -4.30
N LYS A 339 -36.86 -1.03 -4.49
CA LYS A 339 -38.28 -0.78 -4.81
C LYS A 339 -39.06 -0.36 -3.58
N THR A 340 -38.78 -0.99 -2.46
CA THR A 340 -39.49 -0.74 -1.19
C THR A 340 -38.69 0.19 -0.25
N HIS A 341 -37.48 0.58 -0.64
CA HIS A 341 -36.51 1.31 0.19
C HIS A 341 -36.31 0.65 1.56
N THR A 342 -36.03 -0.65 1.56
CA THR A 342 -35.83 -1.42 2.76
C THR A 342 -34.53 -2.20 2.78
N VAL A 343 -34.04 -2.51 3.99
CA VAL A 343 -32.86 -3.32 4.24
C VAL A 343 -33.24 -4.54 5.07
N ILE A 344 -32.86 -5.72 4.64
CA ILE A 344 -32.82 -6.92 5.47
C ILE A 344 -31.38 -7.11 5.92
N LEU A 345 -31.17 -7.20 7.24
CA LEU A 345 -29.85 -7.40 7.83
C LEU A 345 -29.64 -8.88 8.12
N LEU A 346 -28.56 -9.46 7.60
CA LEU A 346 -28.12 -10.82 7.87
C LEU A 346 -26.94 -10.76 8.84
N LEU A 347 -27.14 -11.29 10.06
CA LEU A 347 -26.09 -11.34 11.08
C LEU A 347 -25.43 -12.71 11.09
N HIS A 348 -24.10 -12.72 11.07
CA HIS A 348 -23.26 -13.90 11.19
C HIS A 348 -22.30 -13.75 12.36
N VAL A 349 -21.93 -14.86 12.98
CA VAL A 349 -20.89 -14.92 13.99
C VAL A 349 -19.92 -16.05 13.71
N GLU A 350 -18.66 -15.74 13.67
CA GLU A 350 -17.56 -16.68 13.63
C GLU A 350 -17.04 -16.83 15.05
N SER A 351 -17.41 -17.92 15.72
CA SER A 351 -17.08 -18.13 17.15
C SER A 351 -15.59 -18.39 17.37
N GLY A 352 -14.95 -19.12 16.45
CA GLY A 352 -13.61 -19.66 16.66
C GLY A 352 -13.57 -20.72 17.77
N PRO A 353 -12.39 -21.13 18.23
CA PRO A 353 -12.25 -22.09 19.31
C PRO A 353 -12.70 -21.51 20.65
N ARG A 354 -13.17 -22.39 21.51
CA ARG A 354 -13.57 -22.03 22.87
C ARG A 354 -12.41 -22.20 23.84
N TYR A 355 -12.05 -21.12 24.52
CA TYR A 355 -10.98 -21.10 25.51
C TYR A 355 -11.50 -21.35 26.90
N THR A 356 -10.76 -22.12 27.69
CA THR A 356 -11.07 -22.41 29.09
C THR A 356 -10.02 -21.79 30.02
N PHE A 357 -10.41 -21.45 31.22
CA PHE A 357 -9.50 -20.99 32.25
C PHE A 357 -8.66 -22.16 32.76
N ARG A 358 -7.33 -21.96 32.91
CA ARG A 358 -6.41 -22.98 33.43
C ARG A 358 -5.89 -22.64 34.83
N THR A 359 -5.16 -21.52 34.97
CA THR A 359 -4.52 -21.21 36.26
C THR A 359 -4.68 -19.74 36.64
N LEU A 360 -4.71 -19.49 37.97
CA LEU A 360 -4.60 -18.17 38.58
C LEU A 360 -3.27 -18.03 39.30
N THR A 361 -2.49 -17.02 38.89
CA THR A 361 -1.32 -16.56 39.62
C THR A 361 -1.63 -15.24 40.31
N VAL A 362 -1.29 -15.11 41.59
CA VAL A 362 -1.49 -13.87 42.35
C VAL A 362 -0.14 -13.39 42.81
N ASN A 363 0.24 -12.14 42.50
CA ASN A 363 1.53 -11.55 42.83
C ASN A 363 1.34 -10.26 43.66
N GLY A 364 2.28 -10.01 44.56
CA GLY A 364 2.36 -8.75 45.29
C GLY A 364 1.52 -8.67 46.56
N LEU A 365 0.90 -9.75 46.99
CA LEU A 365 0.22 -9.88 48.25
C LEU A 365 1.07 -10.67 49.27
N ASP A 366 0.77 -10.49 50.56
CA ASP A 366 1.34 -11.26 51.64
C ASP A 366 0.68 -12.66 51.82
N VAL A 367 1.25 -13.48 52.68
CA VAL A 367 0.82 -14.87 52.91
C VAL A 367 -0.62 -14.98 53.47
N ILE A 368 -1.13 -13.90 54.08
CA ILE A 368 -2.52 -13.86 54.65
C ILE A 368 -3.50 -13.39 53.62
N SER A 369 -3.15 -12.41 52.83
CA SER A 369 -4.07 -11.77 51.84
C SER A 369 -4.25 -12.58 50.56
N GLU A 370 -3.22 -13.30 50.11
CA GLU A 370 -3.30 -14.11 48.87
C GLU A 370 -4.37 -15.19 48.93
N PRO A 371 -4.48 -16.03 50.04
CA PRO A 371 -5.55 -17.02 50.12
C PRO A 371 -6.95 -16.43 50.09
N ALA A 372 -7.13 -15.22 50.66
CA ALA A 372 -8.44 -14.54 50.62
C ALA A 372 -8.84 -14.20 49.16
N ILE A 373 -7.89 -13.64 48.39
CA ILE A 373 -8.13 -13.35 46.97
C ILE A 373 -8.41 -14.62 46.17
N ARG A 374 -7.66 -15.70 46.39
CA ARG A 374 -7.91 -16.99 45.73
C ARG A 374 -9.28 -17.58 46.07
N LYS A 375 -9.71 -17.44 47.32
CA LYS A 375 -11.04 -17.92 47.76
C LYS A 375 -12.18 -17.10 47.13
N MET A 376 -11.97 -15.83 46.88
CA MET A 376 -12.96 -14.96 46.23
C MET A 376 -13.02 -15.19 44.72
N TRP A 377 -11.96 -15.75 44.13
CA TRP A 377 -11.92 -16.01 42.69
C TRP A 377 -12.87 -17.11 42.31
N GLY A 378 -13.92 -16.80 41.55
CA GLY A 378 -14.98 -17.69 41.20
C GLY A 378 -14.88 -18.34 39.83
N MET A 379 -13.77 -18.19 39.11
CA MET A 379 -13.59 -18.89 37.84
C MET A 379 -12.84 -20.19 38.09
N GLU A 380 -13.50 -21.31 37.81
CA GLU A 380 -12.97 -22.64 38.03
C GLU A 380 -12.17 -23.13 36.84
N GLU A 381 -11.13 -23.94 37.10
CA GLU A 381 -10.29 -24.54 36.07
C GLU A 381 -11.14 -25.42 35.13
N GLY A 382 -10.84 -25.36 33.80
CA GLY A 382 -11.56 -26.08 32.77
C GLY A 382 -12.90 -25.42 32.35
N HIS A 383 -13.38 -24.43 33.10
CA HIS A 383 -14.60 -23.71 32.72
C HIS A 383 -14.33 -22.65 31.65
N PRO A 384 -15.33 -22.27 30.86
CA PRO A 384 -15.17 -21.24 29.80
C PRO A 384 -14.60 -19.95 30.33
N TYR A 385 -13.54 -19.47 29.70
CA TYR A 385 -12.88 -18.24 30.11
C TYR A 385 -13.75 -17.02 29.79
N ASN A 386 -14.00 -16.18 30.79
CA ASN A 386 -14.70 -14.91 30.60
C ASN A 386 -13.69 -13.77 30.59
N VAL A 387 -13.51 -13.13 29.42
CA VAL A 387 -12.49 -12.10 29.18
C VAL A 387 -12.62 -10.87 30.10
N ASP A 388 -13.84 -10.52 30.52
CA ASP A 388 -14.08 -9.37 31.38
C ASP A 388 -13.95 -9.70 32.88
N TYR A 389 -13.91 -10.98 33.23
CA TYR A 389 -13.97 -11.40 34.62
C TYR A 389 -12.77 -10.91 35.46
N PRO A 390 -11.52 -11.03 35.01
CA PRO A 390 -10.38 -10.61 35.80
C PRO A 390 -10.40 -9.11 36.17
N THR A 391 -10.72 -8.27 35.18
CA THR A 391 -10.82 -6.81 35.38
C THR A 391 -11.99 -6.44 36.31
N ARG A 392 -13.14 -7.10 36.13
CA ARG A 392 -14.30 -6.89 36.98
C ARG A 392 -14.04 -7.39 38.40
N PHE A 393 -13.36 -8.51 38.55
CA PHE A 393 -12.95 -9.06 39.84
C PHE A 393 -12.07 -8.06 40.62
N LEU A 394 -11.03 -7.52 39.99
CA LEU A 394 -10.16 -6.52 40.62
C LEU A 394 -10.95 -5.25 41.02
N LYS A 395 -11.94 -4.85 40.23
CA LYS A 395 -12.79 -3.72 40.57
C LYS A 395 -13.64 -4.01 41.82
N VAL A 396 -14.25 -5.19 41.91
CA VAL A 396 -15.05 -5.63 43.09
C VAL A 396 -14.16 -5.70 44.34
N VAL A 397 -12.98 -6.33 44.24
CA VAL A 397 -12.04 -6.43 45.36
C VAL A 397 -11.64 -5.06 45.89
N LYS A 398 -11.48 -4.08 44.99
CA LYS A 398 -11.15 -2.70 45.37
C LYS A 398 -12.33 -1.95 45.99
N GLU A 399 -13.55 -2.13 45.45
CA GLU A 399 -14.76 -1.43 45.91
C GLU A 399 -15.27 -1.97 47.25
N GLU A 400 -15.15 -3.28 47.49
CA GLU A 400 -15.57 -3.92 48.75
C GLU A 400 -14.58 -3.73 49.89
N GLY A 401 -13.40 -3.11 49.62
CA GLY A 401 -12.40 -2.83 50.65
C GLY A 401 -11.89 -4.10 51.34
N VAL A 402 -11.84 -5.21 50.61
CA VAL A 402 -11.46 -6.54 51.15
C VAL A 402 -10.04 -6.54 51.70
N LEU A 403 -9.18 -5.67 51.21
CA LEU A 403 -7.79 -5.52 51.64
C LEU A 403 -7.44 -4.03 51.73
N ASP A 404 -6.84 -3.65 52.85
CA ASP A 404 -6.30 -2.31 53.01
C ASP A 404 -5.05 -2.12 52.13
N ASN A 405 -4.94 -0.98 51.45
CA ASN A 405 -3.76 -0.59 50.66
C ASN A 405 -3.41 -1.53 49.46
N LEU A 406 -4.38 -1.87 48.66
CA LEU A 406 -4.17 -2.68 47.43
C LEU A 406 -3.22 -2.01 46.39
N GLY A 407 -3.09 -0.67 46.45
CA GLY A 407 -2.28 0.08 45.49
C GLY A 407 -2.83 -0.04 44.07
N GLU A 408 -1.92 -0.01 43.09
CA GLU A 408 -2.25 -0.27 41.70
C GLU A 408 -2.49 -1.77 41.48
N THR A 409 -3.62 -2.11 40.87
CA THR A 409 -3.96 -3.49 40.56
C THR A 409 -3.99 -3.72 39.05
N LYS A 410 -3.49 -4.87 38.58
CA LYS A 410 -3.45 -5.24 37.16
C LYS A 410 -3.84 -6.69 36.98
N ALA A 411 -4.59 -7.00 35.93
CA ALA A 411 -4.83 -8.35 35.46
C ALA A 411 -4.15 -8.54 34.10
N ASP A 412 -3.27 -9.51 34.01
CA ASP A 412 -2.63 -9.93 32.77
C ASP A 412 -3.12 -11.34 32.40
N THR A 413 -3.29 -11.59 31.10
CA THR A 413 -3.72 -12.89 30.58
C THR A 413 -2.67 -13.43 29.63
N LYS A 414 -2.30 -14.70 29.78
CA LYS A 414 -1.47 -15.45 28.85
C LYS A 414 -2.32 -16.50 28.17
N ILE A 415 -2.40 -16.44 26.86
CA ILE A 415 -3.21 -17.34 26.02
C ILE A 415 -2.28 -18.41 25.46
N ASP A 416 -2.69 -19.66 25.61
CA ASP A 416 -2.13 -20.82 24.94
C ASP A 416 -3.04 -21.16 23.77
N GLU A 417 -2.61 -20.78 22.56
CA GLU A 417 -3.44 -20.92 21.35
C GLU A 417 -3.57 -22.38 20.90
N GLU A 418 -2.60 -23.22 21.21
CA GLU A 418 -2.60 -24.64 20.84
C GLU A 418 -3.52 -25.45 21.76
N ALA A 419 -3.40 -25.22 23.05
CA ALA A 419 -4.23 -25.91 24.06
C ALA A 419 -5.61 -25.26 24.26
N HIS A 420 -5.86 -24.07 23.68
CA HIS A 420 -7.06 -23.25 23.91
C HIS A 420 -7.36 -22.97 25.39
N VAL A 421 -6.32 -22.64 26.15
CA VAL A 421 -6.46 -22.32 27.57
C VAL A 421 -5.86 -20.95 27.90
N VAL A 422 -6.32 -20.39 29.02
CA VAL A 422 -5.90 -19.06 29.47
C VAL A 422 -5.42 -19.11 30.92
N ASP A 423 -4.21 -18.60 31.16
CA ASP A 423 -3.68 -18.33 32.47
C ASP A 423 -3.89 -16.86 32.83
N VAL A 424 -4.31 -16.59 34.05
CA VAL A 424 -4.53 -15.24 34.56
C VAL A 424 -3.52 -14.92 35.66
N THR A 425 -2.89 -13.77 35.57
CA THR A 425 -2.01 -13.23 36.60
C THR A 425 -2.60 -11.93 37.14
N LEU A 426 -2.94 -11.93 38.42
CA LEU A 426 -3.34 -10.74 39.14
C LEU A 426 -2.10 -10.17 39.87
N THR A 427 -1.83 -8.89 39.66
CA THR A 427 -0.70 -8.18 40.29
C THR A 427 -1.23 -7.05 41.15
N PHE A 428 -0.78 -7.01 42.38
CA PHE A 428 -1.11 -5.99 43.38
C PHE A 428 0.17 -5.26 43.74
N LYS A 429 0.22 -3.95 43.53
CA LYS A 429 1.38 -3.10 43.89
C LYS A 429 1.03 -2.29 45.14
N GLY A 430 0.67 -2.98 46.24
CA GLY A 430 0.43 -2.33 47.50
C GLY A 430 1.64 -1.50 47.93
N THR A 431 1.44 -0.33 48.49
CA THR A 431 2.50 0.38 49.22
C THR A 431 2.83 -0.44 50.45
N LEU A 432 3.97 -1.13 50.48
CA LEU A 432 4.50 -1.71 51.70
C LEU A 432 4.46 -0.63 52.76
N SER A 433 3.79 -0.91 53.91
CA SER A 433 3.84 0.01 55.03
C SER A 433 5.32 0.30 55.36
N GLU A 434 5.63 1.51 55.82
CA GLU A 434 7.03 1.85 56.18
C GLU A 434 7.64 0.85 57.16
N SER A 435 6.81 0.24 58.03
CA SER A 435 7.21 -0.85 58.93
C SER A 435 7.62 -2.12 58.20
N ALA A 436 6.97 -2.48 57.09
CA ALA A 436 7.34 -3.64 56.28
C ALA A 436 8.60 -3.37 55.42
N LYS A 437 8.81 -2.13 54.98
CA LYS A 437 10.07 -1.70 54.34
C LYS A 437 11.24 -1.80 55.29
N LYS A 438 11.10 -1.29 56.52
CA LYS A 438 12.12 -1.39 57.55
C LYS A 438 12.45 -2.83 57.96
N ARG A 439 11.47 -3.74 58.02
CA ARG A 439 11.72 -5.17 58.29
C ARG A 439 12.54 -5.81 57.16
N ARG A 440 12.23 -5.57 55.90
CA ARG A 440 13.02 -6.11 54.77
C ARG A 440 14.43 -5.52 54.68
N GLU A 441 14.62 -4.27 55.08
CA GLU A 441 15.92 -3.64 55.12
C GLU A 441 16.76 -4.22 56.26
N ASN A 442 16.19 -4.41 57.47
CA ASN A 442 16.84 -5.07 58.59
C ASN A 442 17.14 -6.55 58.35
N ASP A 443 16.30 -7.28 57.59
CA ASP A 443 16.58 -8.69 57.25
C ASP A 443 17.65 -8.83 56.15
N ARG A 444 17.90 -7.78 55.37
CA ARG A 444 19.02 -7.72 54.41
C ARG A 444 20.35 -7.34 55.05
N GLU A 445 20.32 -6.64 56.20
CA GLU A 445 21.51 -6.24 56.95
C GLU A 445 21.96 -7.28 57.97
N LYS A 446 21.21 -8.36 58.22
CA LYS A 446 21.68 -9.45 59.05
C LYS A 446 22.72 -10.27 58.28
N PRO A 447 23.99 -10.31 58.75
CA PRO A 447 24.98 -11.20 58.17
C PRO A 447 24.51 -12.66 58.34
N LEU A 448 24.67 -13.44 57.27
CA LEU A 448 24.48 -14.89 57.32
C LEU A 448 25.25 -15.47 58.48
N PRO A 449 24.68 -16.43 59.30
CA PRO A 449 25.42 -17.13 60.33
C PRO A 449 26.64 -17.78 59.67
N THR A 450 27.81 -17.38 60.08
CA THR A 450 29.02 -18.12 59.72
C THR A 450 28.96 -19.45 60.47
N ASP A 451 28.87 -20.54 59.72
CA ASP A 451 29.12 -21.89 60.21
C ASP A 451 30.57 -21.90 60.81
N ASN A 452 30.61 -21.90 62.08
CA ASN A 452 31.87 -22.10 62.80
C ASN A 452 32.03 -23.61 63.10
N PRO A 453 32.97 -24.33 62.46
CA PRO A 453 33.12 -25.77 62.63
C PRO A 453 33.94 -26.12 63.85
N ASP A 454 33.63 -25.60 65.06
CA ASP A 454 34.35 -25.96 66.30
C ASP A 454 33.37 -25.99 67.49
N ASP A 455 32.59 -27.07 67.57
CA ASP A 455 32.04 -27.54 68.85
C ASP A 455 31.84 -29.06 68.79
N SER A 456 32.96 -29.76 68.74
CA SER A 456 33.04 -31.18 69.11
C SER A 456 33.17 -31.28 70.61
N GLN A 457 32.06 -31.38 71.34
CA GLN A 457 32.07 -31.91 72.72
C GLN A 457 31.39 -33.28 72.74
N PRO A 458 32.04 -34.28 73.45
CA PRO A 458 31.53 -35.64 73.50
C PRO A 458 30.37 -35.77 74.51
N PHE A 459 29.39 -36.61 74.21
CA PHE A 459 28.33 -37.02 75.09
C PHE A 459 28.92 -37.87 76.27
N PRO A 460 28.51 -37.65 77.53
CA PRO A 460 28.79 -38.59 78.63
C PRO A 460 27.85 -39.77 78.58
N GLU A 461 28.31 -40.94 79.00
CA GLU A 461 27.69 -42.26 79.13
C GLU A 461 26.34 -42.26 79.84
#